data_8af4007c9ae24767c38d05bccecb2b5c
#
_entry.id   8af4007c9ae24767c38d05bccecb2b5c
#
_cell.length_a   1.000
_cell.length_b   1.000
_cell.length_c   1.000
_cell.angle_alpha   90.00
_cell.angle_beta   90.00
_cell.angle_gamma   90.00
#
_symmetry.space_group_name_H-M   'P 1'
#
loop_
_entity.id
_entity.type
_entity.pdbx_description
1 polymer ?
#
loop_
_entity_poly.entity_id
_entity_poly.type
_entity_poly.pdbx_seq_one_letter_code
_entity_poly.pdbx_strand_id
1 'polypeptide(L)'
;MGVGFMGAYNLYKNPSGERIASTSRTVYEIDHSLYLNLTNSCTNECYFCPRLHSNFYHGYNLRIQALPNGSELIHMVEFPRRYREIVFSGFGEPTLRLGVIKYVSQWVKDHQGRTRLVTNGHGNLIHKRNIIPELIGLIDTMSISLNADTPDNYIKFCRPQFGIETYTNVIEFIKQSIKYIPTVEITTVASPGINTQKCLELAIELGANFRLRELIPPRHKLNQN
;
A
#
# COMPACT_ATOMS: atom_id res chain seq x y z
N MET A 1 -40.07 14.20 -11.35
CA MET A 1 -40.13 12.72 -11.26
C MET A 1 -38.69 12.21 -11.31
N GLY A 2 -38.12 11.95 -10.16
CA GLY A 2 -36.76 11.45 -10.03
C GLY A 2 -36.76 9.94 -9.99
N VAL A 3 -36.13 9.30 -10.96
CA VAL A 3 -35.98 7.83 -11.00
C VAL A 3 -34.70 7.51 -10.22
N GLY A 4 -34.88 7.07 -8.98
CA GLY A 4 -33.79 6.56 -8.15
C GLY A 4 -33.30 5.21 -8.68
N PHE A 5 -32.07 5.13 -9.13
CA PHE A 5 -31.38 3.85 -9.38
C PHE A 5 -31.03 3.23 -8.00
N MET A 6 -31.89 2.33 -7.52
CA MET A 6 -31.53 1.37 -6.49
C MET A 6 -30.68 0.25 -7.11
N GLY A 7 -29.37 0.42 -7.10
CA GLY A 7 -28.46 -0.69 -7.39
C GLY A 7 -28.53 -1.73 -6.27
N ALA A 8 -28.69 -3.01 -6.64
CA ALA A 8 -28.70 -4.11 -5.69
C ALA A 8 -27.37 -4.20 -4.95
N TYR A 9 -27.38 -3.85 -3.66
CA TYR A 9 -26.20 -3.97 -2.77
C TYR A 9 -26.06 -5.43 -2.35
N ASN A 10 -25.08 -6.14 -2.91
CA ASN A 10 -24.62 -7.39 -2.34
C ASN A 10 -23.91 -7.09 -1.02
N LEU A 11 -24.51 -7.46 0.09
CA LEU A 11 -24.02 -7.20 1.45
C LEU A 11 -23.13 -8.34 1.90
N TYR A 12 -21.82 -8.07 2.08
CA TYR A 12 -20.91 -8.97 2.77
C TYR A 12 -20.94 -8.66 4.28
N LYS A 13 -20.74 -9.69 5.10
CA LYS A 13 -20.53 -9.51 6.55
C LYS A 13 -19.05 -9.40 6.86
N ASN A 14 -18.66 -8.40 7.67
CA ASN A 14 -17.32 -8.33 8.25
C ASN A 14 -17.13 -9.42 9.32
N PRO A 15 -15.92 -9.62 9.87
CA PRO A 15 -15.69 -10.58 10.96
C PRO A 15 -16.53 -10.32 12.23
N SER A 16 -17.03 -9.09 12.43
CA SER A 16 -17.95 -8.72 13.51
C SER A 16 -19.44 -8.93 13.17
N GLY A 17 -19.75 -9.44 11.96
CA GLY A 17 -21.11 -9.76 11.54
C GLY A 17 -21.89 -8.59 10.92
N GLU A 18 -21.31 -7.40 10.77
CA GLU A 18 -21.93 -6.24 10.13
C GLU A 18 -21.99 -6.39 8.61
N ARG A 19 -23.11 -5.95 8.03
CA ARG A 19 -23.30 -5.96 6.57
C ARG A 19 -22.51 -4.82 5.92
N ILE A 20 -21.49 -5.17 5.14
CA ILE A 20 -20.71 -4.19 4.38
C ILE A 20 -21.24 -4.13 2.95
N ALA A 21 -21.49 -2.92 2.45
CA ALA A 21 -21.87 -2.70 1.06
C ALA A 21 -20.75 -3.18 0.12
N SER A 22 -21.10 -3.90 -0.95
CA SER A 22 -20.15 -4.44 -1.94
C SER A 22 -19.49 -3.39 -2.82
N THR A 23 -19.74 -2.10 -2.58
CA THR A 23 -19.11 -1.01 -3.32
C THR A 23 -17.61 -0.96 -3.06
N SER A 24 -16.83 -0.78 -4.12
CA SER A 24 -15.38 -0.60 -4.01
C SER A 24 -15.03 0.62 -3.13
N ARG A 25 -14.00 0.45 -2.32
CA ARG A 25 -13.54 1.51 -1.39
C ARG A 25 -12.25 2.13 -1.86
N THR A 26 -12.32 3.40 -2.17
CA THR A 26 -11.15 4.25 -2.40
C THR A 26 -10.52 4.68 -1.07
N VAL A 27 -11.37 4.91 -0.07
CA VAL A 27 -10.97 5.33 1.28
C VAL A 27 -11.55 4.35 2.30
N TYR A 28 -10.70 3.88 3.23
CA TYR A 28 -11.11 2.94 4.29
C TYR A 28 -10.26 3.14 5.55
N GLU A 29 -10.81 2.77 6.71
CA GLU A 29 -10.15 2.97 8.00
C GLU A 29 -9.72 1.64 8.62
N ILE A 30 -8.49 1.57 9.14
CA ILE A 30 -7.97 0.48 9.95
C ILE A 30 -7.17 1.09 11.11
N ASP A 31 -7.46 0.69 12.34
CA ASP A 31 -6.74 1.09 13.56
C ASP A 31 -6.51 2.61 13.65
N HIS A 32 -7.58 3.39 13.46
CA HIS A 32 -7.57 4.85 13.47
C HIS A 32 -6.65 5.51 12.41
N SER A 33 -6.21 4.78 11.41
CA SER A 33 -5.50 5.30 10.24
C SER A 33 -6.41 5.24 9.02
N LEU A 34 -6.43 6.30 8.21
CA LEU A 34 -7.23 6.37 7.00
C LEU A 34 -6.38 6.00 5.78
N TYR A 35 -6.78 4.96 5.09
CA TYR A 35 -6.09 4.40 3.94
C TYR A 35 -6.68 4.91 2.63
N LEU A 36 -5.82 5.35 1.72
CA LEU A 36 -6.16 5.83 0.38
C LEU A 36 -5.68 4.83 -0.67
N ASN A 37 -6.63 4.17 -1.33
CA ASN A 37 -6.36 3.20 -2.40
C ASN A 37 -6.36 3.92 -3.75
N LEU A 38 -5.18 4.16 -4.30
CA LEU A 38 -4.99 5.02 -5.47
C LEU A 38 -5.11 4.30 -6.81
N THR A 39 -4.90 2.97 -6.83
CA THR A 39 -4.85 2.20 -8.07
C THR A 39 -4.92 0.70 -7.80
N ASN A 40 -5.42 -0.07 -8.77
CA ASN A 40 -5.32 -1.53 -8.77
C ASN A 40 -4.03 -2.04 -9.44
N SER A 41 -3.31 -1.17 -10.17
CA SER A 41 -2.10 -1.54 -10.91
C SER A 41 -0.89 -1.62 -9.98
N CYS A 42 -0.03 -2.60 -10.20
CA CYS A 42 1.21 -2.79 -9.44
C CYS A 42 2.30 -3.29 -10.38
N THR A 43 3.53 -2.91 -10.13
CA THR A 43 4.74 -3.36 -10.85
C THR A 43 5.31 -4.68 -10.30
N ASN A 44 4.64 -5.28 -9.28
CA ASN A 44 4.89 -6.62 -8.79
C ASN A 44 3.65 -7.52 -8.97
N GLU A 45 3.90 -8.83 -9.09
CA GLU A 45 2.91 -9.90 -9.06
C GLU A 45 3.24 -10.90 -7.94
N CYS A 46 3.40 -10.40 -6.70
CA CYS A 46 3.77 -11.22 -5.55
C CYS A 46 2.77 -12.36 -5.35
N TYR A 47 3.26 -13.60 -5.24
CA TYR A 47 2.39 -14.78 -5.10
C TYR A 47 1.54 -14.77 -3.83
N PHE A 48 1.98 -14.07 -2.79
CA PHE A 48 1.28 -13.89 -1.51
C PHE A 48 0.36 -12.65 -1.51
N CYS A 49 0.20 -11.95 -2.63
CA CYS A 49 -0.59 -10.72 -2.68
C CYS A 49 -2.08 -11.01 -2.50
N PRO A 50 -2.78 -10.42 -1.51
CA PRO A 50 -4.20 -10.66 -1.29
C PRO A 50 -5.07 -10.37 -2.52
N ARG A 51 -4.69 -9.40 -3.37
CA ARG A 51 -5.43 -9.02 -4.58
C ARG A 51 -5.58 -10.15 -5.61
N LEU A 52 -4.70 -11.17 -5.56
CA LEU A 52 -4.77 -12.33 -6.46
C LEU A 52 -5.88 -13.31 -6.06
N HIS A 53 -6.32 -13.26 -4.80
CA HIS A 53 -7.23 -14.23 -4.22
C HIS A 53 -8.57 -13.62 -3.79
N SER A 54 -8.63 -12.30 -3.62
CA SER A 54 -9.82 -11.60 -3.14
C SER A 54 -9.84 -10.15 -3.58
N ASN A 55 -11.04 -9.62 -3.83
CA ASN A 55 -11.24 -8.17 -3.92
C ASN A 55 -11.35 -7.52 -2.53
N PHE A 56 -11.37 -8.31 -1.45
CA PHE A 56 -11.59 -7.85 -0.08
C PHE A 56 -10.31 -7.94 0.75
N TYR A 57 -10.08 -6.90 1.55
CA TYR A 57 -9.02 -6.79 2.55
C TYR A 57 -9.60 -6.14 3.81
N HIS A 58 -9.44 -6.76 4.99
CA HIS A 58 -10.08 -6.32 6.23
C HIS A 58 -11.59 -6.00 6.10
N GLY A 59 -12.30 -6.75 5.24
CA GLY A 59 -13.73 -6.54 4.99
C GLY A 59 -14.07 -5.45 3.96
N TYR A 60 -13.10 -4.68 3.48
CA TYR A 60 -13.29 -3.65 2.46
C TYR A 60 -13.04 -4.21 1.06
N ASN A 61 -13.95 -3.93 0.11
CA ASN A 61 -13.68 -4.20 -1.30
C ASN A 61 -12.71 -3.13 -1.84
N LEU A 62 -11.47 -3.52 -2.09
CA LEU A 62 -10.43 -2.62 -2.58
C LEU A 62 -10.25 -2.63 -4.10
N ARG A 63 -11.09 -3.37 -4.86
CA ARG A 63 -11.04 -3.35 -6.32
C ARG A 63 -11.75 -2.11 -6.84
N ILE A 64 -11.05 -0.97 -6.93
CA ILE A 64 -11.65 0.29 -7.40
C ILE A 64 -11.99 0.22 -8.89
N GLN A 65 -13.10 0.86 -9.27
CA GLN A 65 -13.57 0.91 -10.66
C GLN A 65 -13.02 2.12 -11.42
N ALA A 66 -12.81 3.22 -10.71
CA ALA A 66 -12.25 4.45 -11.25
C ALA A 66 -11.06 4.91 -10.40
N LEU A 67 -10.06 5.51 -11.05
CA LEU A 67 -8.89 6.06 -10.37
C LEU A 67 -9.28 7.39 -9.73
N PRO A 68 -9.15 7.55 -8.39
CA PRO A 68 -9.50 8.79 -7.72
C PRO A 68 -8.52 9.90 -8.13
N ASN A 69 -9.00 11.13 -8.23
CA ASN A 69 -8.14 12.30 -8.33
C ASN A 69 -7.83 12.90 -6.94
N GLY A 70 -6.88 13.84 -6.89
CA GLY A 70 -6.45 14.41 -5.61
C GLY A 70 -7.54 15.22 -4.92
N SER A 71 -8.38 15.95 -5.68
CA SER A 71 -9.47 16.75 -5.13
C SER A 71 -10.55 15.88 -4.51
N GLU A 72 -10.93 14.77 -5.17
CA GLU A 72 -11.87 13.80 -4.61
C GLU A 72 -11.36 13.22 -3.29
N LEU A 73 -10.06 12.87 -3.24
CA LEU A 73 -9.47 12.29 -2.04
C LEU A 73 -9.47 13.26 -0.87
N ILE A 74 -9.09 14.52 -1.05
CA ILE A 74 -9.12 15.50 0.04
C ILE A 74 -10.53 15.75 0.57
N HIS A 75 -11.55 15.73 -0.30
CA HIS A 75 -12.95 15.80 0.14
C HIS A 75 -13.37 14.57 0.96
N MET A 76 -12.87 13.38 0.61
CA MET A 76 -13.17 12.15 1.37
C MET A 76 -12.43 12.09 2.71
N VAL A 77 -11.24 12.69 2.82
CA VAL A 77 -10.45 12.76 4.06
C VAL A 77 -11.05 13.76 5.05
N GLU A 78 -11.53 14.91 4.57
CA GLU A 78 -12.14 16.02 5.31
C GLU A 78 -11.27 16.60 6.45
N PHE A 79 -10.98 15.79 7.48
CA PHE A 79 -10.28 16.21 8.70
C PHE A 79 -9.09 15.29 9.00
N PRO A 80 -7.90 15.49 8.39
CA PRO A 80 -6.77 14.55 8.50
C PRO A 80 -6.24 14.39 9.93
N ARG A 81 -6.42 15.39 10.80
CA ARG A 81 -6.02 15.33 12.22
C ARG A 81 -6.84 14.35 13.06
N ARG A 82 -7.99 13.90 12.58
CA ARG A 82 -8.82 12.88 13.28
C ARG A 82 -8.19 11.49 13.23
N TYR A 83 -7.29 11.29 12.27
CA TYR A 83 -6.64 10.01 12.05
C TYR A 83 -5.22 10.03 12.60
N ARG A 84 -4.75 8.87 13.06
CA ARG A 84 -3.34 8.71 13.45
C ARG A 84 -2.40 9.09 12.30
N GLU A 85 -2.76 8.71 11.08
CA GLU A 85 -2.07 9.05 9.84
C GLU A 85 -2.97 8.79 8.61
N ILE A 86 -2.68 9.48 7.53
CA ILE A 86 -3.24 9.22 6.20
C ILE A 86 -2.25 8.33 5.45
N VAL A 87 -2.71 7.15 5.02
CA VAL A 87 -1.86 6.09 4.48
C VAL A 87 -2.13 5.91 3.00
N PHE A 88 -1.16 6.19 2.15
CA PHE A 88 -1.22 5.84 0.73
C PHE A 88 -0.88 4.35 0.59
N SER A 89 -1.90 3.53 0.34
CA SER A 89 -1.79 2.07 0.25
C SER A 89 -3.03 1.48 -0.42
N GLY A 90 -3.00 0.20 -0.76
CA GLY A 90 -4.14 -0.49 -1.37
C GLY A 90 -3.69 -1.73 -2.13
N PHE A 91 -4.44 -2.09 -3.17
CA PHE A 91 -4.13 -3.26 -3.99
C PHE A 91 -3.02 -3.02 -5.02
N GLY A 92 -2.77 -1.77 -5.39
CA GLY A 92 -1.74 -1.41 -6.35
C GLY A 92 -0.49 -0.82 -5.70
N GLU A 93 0.39 -0.32 -6.56
CA GLU A 93 1.57 0.46 -6.15
C GLU A 93 1.23 1.96 -6.18
N PRO A 94 1.17 2.62 -5.02
CA PRO A 94 0.77 4.03 -4.95
C PRO A 94 1.66 4.98 -5.75
N THR A 95 2.98 4.70 -5.86
CA THR A 95 3.92 5.57 -6.59
C THR A 95 3.65 5.68 -8.09
N LEU A 96 2.83 4.79 -8.67
CA LEU A 96 2.26 4.99 -10.02
C LEU A 96 1.43 6.29 -10.11
N ARG A 97 0.96 6.79 -8.99
CA ARG A 97 0.14 8.00 -8.87
C ARG A 97 0.89 9.10 -8.08
N LEU A 98 2.19 9.28 -8.33
CA LEU A 98 3.07 10.19 -7.58
C LEU A 98 2.50 11.62 -7.49
N GLY A 99 1.94 12.15 -8.56
CA GLY A 99 1.32 13.49 -8.56
C GLY A 99 0.15 13.60 -7.57
N VAL A 100 -0.68 12.54 -7.46
CA VAL A 100 -1.79 12.48 -6.49
C VAL A 100 -1.25 12.39 -5.06
N ILE A 101 -0.23 11.56 -4.83
CA ILE A 101 0.43 11.46 -3.51
C ILE A 101 0.91 12.85 -3.08
N LYS A 102 1.67 13.54 -3.92
CA LYS A 102 2.21 14.88 -3.62
C LYS A 102 1.10 15.89 -3.30
N TYR A 103 0.08 15.94 -4.14
CA TYR A 103 -1.05 16.87 -3.97
C TYR A 103 -1.81 16.64 -2.65
N VAL A 104 -2.18 15.39 -2.38
CA VAL A 104 -2.91 15.04 -1.15
C VAL A 104 -2.02 15.19 0.08
N SER A 105 -0.75 14.78 0.01
CA SER A 105 0.18 14.93 1.13
C SER A 105 0.39 16.40 1.49
N GLN A 106 0.56 17.28 0.52
CA GLN A 106 0.68 18.72 0.78
C GLN A 106 -0.54 19.24 1.54
N TRP A 107 -1.73 18.93 1.06
CA TRP A 107 -2.97 19.32 1.74
C TRP A 107 -3.07 18.74 3.16
N VAL A 108 -2.69 17.47 3.37
CA VAL A 108 -2.66 16.84 4.70
C VAL A 108 -1.70 17.57 5.63
N LYS A 109 -0.51 17.96 5.13
CA LYS A 109 0.50 18.72 5.91
C LYS A 109 -0.01 20.11 6.26
N ASP A 110 -0.61 20.82 5.32
CA ASP A 110 -1.21 22.15 5.55
C ASP A 110 -2.31 22.10 6.63
N HIS A 111 -2.98 20.94 6.77
CA HIS A 111 -3.98 20.67 7.82
C HIS A 111 -3.41 19.91 9.03
N GLN A 112 -2.09 19.92 9.23
CA GLN A 112 -1.38 19.35 10.38
C GLN A 112 -1.62 17.84 10.59
N GLY A 113 -1.95 17.12 9.53
CA GLY A 113 -2.05 15.66 9.52
C GLY A 113 -0.68 14.99 9.34
N ARG A 114 -0.66 13.68 9.55
CA ARG A 114 0.51 12.81 9.30
C ARG A 114 0.27 11.93 8.09
N THR A 115 1.34 11.61 7.40
CA THR A 115 1.29 10.83 6.15
C THR A 115 2.18 9.61 6.22
N ARG A 116 1.69 8.49 5.65
CA ARG A 116 2.50 7.28 5.41
C ARG A 116 2.37 6.85 3.96
N LEU A 117 3.47 6.50 3.34
CA LEU A 117 3.51 5.84 2.03
C LEU A 117 3.91 4.38 2.21
N VAL A 118 3.04 3.46 1.76
CA VAL A 118 3.34 2.02 1.68
C VAL A 118 3.63 1.70 0.21
N THR A 119 4.86 1.30 -0.10
CA THR A 119 5.32 1.10 -1.48
C THR A 119 6.13 -0.20 -1.62
N ASN A 120 6.21 -0.71 -2.84
CA ASN A 120 7.14 -1.79 -3.19
C ASN A 120 8.58 -1.30 -3.47
N GLY A 121 8.83 0.02 -3.40
CA GLY A 121 10.14 0.61 -3.63
C GLY A 121 10.50 0.84 -5.09
N HIS A 122 9.60 0.63 -6.02
CA HIS A 122 9.86 0.81 -7.46
C HIS A 122 9.70 2.25 -7.96
N GLY A 123 9.48 3.21 -7.07
CA GLY A 123 9.19 4.59 -7.47
C GLY A 123 10.21 5.19 -8.44
N ASN A 124 11.51 4.98 -8.19
CA ASN A 124 12.58 5.47 -9.06
C ASN A 124 12.58 4.78 -10.46
N LEU A 125 12.29 3.48 -10.50
CA LEU A 125 12.17 2.72 -11.74
C LEU A 125 10.95 3.16 -12.57
N ILE A 126 9.81 3.33 -11.92
CA ILE A 126 8.56 3.79 -12.54
C ILE A 126 8.75 5.14 -13.22
N HIS A 127 9.37 6.08 -12.50
CA HIS A 127 9.52 7.46 -12.96
C HIS A 127 10.84 7.74 -13.67
N LYS A 128 11.74 6.74 -13.77
CA LYS A 128 13.07 6.84 -14.39
C LYS A 128 13.92 8.00 -13.82
N ARG A 129 13.72 8.32 -12.54
CA ARG A 129 14.45 9.35 -11.79
C ARG A 129 14.31 9.11 -10.29
N ASN A 130 15.17 9.75 -9.50
CA ASN A 130 15.02 9.76 -8.06
C ASN A 130 13.81 10.61 -7.64
N ILE A 131 12.78 9.97 -7.06
CA ILE A 131 11.56 10.65 -6.59
C ILE A 131 11.62 11.07 -5.11
N ILE A 132 12.63 10.61 -4.36
CA ILE A 132 12.73 10.89 -2.92
C ILE A 132 12.76 12.40 -2.63
N PRO A 133 13.51 13.24 -3.37
CA PRO A 133 13.49 14.69 -3.15
C PRO A 133 12.10 15.32 -3.26
N GLU A 134 11.22 14.74 -4.07
CA GLU A 134 9.85 15.23 -4.25
C GLU A 134 8.91 14.85 -3.08
N LEU A 135 9.34 13.97 -2.20
CA LEU A 135 8.57 13.46 -1.06
C LEU A 135 9.04 14.06 0.28
N ILE A 136 10.15 14.80 0.29
CA ILE A 136 10.69 15.46 1.48
C ILE A 136 9.66 16.46 2.03
N GLY A 137 9.37 16.36 3.34
CA GLY A 137 8.36 17.19 4.00
C GLY A 137 6.91 16.79 3.71
N LEU A 138 6.67 15.91 2.72
CA LEU A 138 5.35 15.43 2.36
C LEU A 138 5.01 14.07 3.01
N ILE A 139 6.02 13.22 3.26
CA ILE A 139 5.86 11.88 3.83
C ILE A 139 6.60 11.79 5.16
N ASP A 140 5.86 11.47 6.23
CA ASP A 140 6.43 11.29 7.59
C ASP A 140 6.98 9.87 7.78
N THR A 141 6.28 8.88 7.21
CA THR A 141 6.70 7.47 7.30
C THR A 141 6.64 6.81 5.93
N MET A 142 7.72 6.13 5.56
CA MET A 142 7.76 5.32 4.34
C MET A 142 7.94 3.85 4.72
N SER A 143 6.94 3.02 4.40
CA SER A 143 6.97 1.57 4.60
C SER A 143 7.27 0.89 3.27
N ILE A 144 8.46 0.30 3.14
CA ILE A 144 8.94 -0.30 1.89
C ILE A 144 8.84 -1.81 1.98
N SER A 145 8.08 -2.43 1.08
CA SER A 145 7.83 -3.87 1.05
C SER A 145 8.96 -4.59 0.31
N LEU A 146 10.02 -5.00 1.03
CA LEU A 146 11.14 -5.71 0.44
C LEU A 146 10.79 -7.19 0.14
N ASN A 147 10.24 -7.90 1.13
CA ASN A 147 9.72 -9.26 1.01
C ASN A 147 10.69 -10.33 0.48
N ALA A 148 12.00 -10.07 0.48
CA ALA A 148 13.02 -11.04 0.09
C ALA A 148 14.39 -10.64 0.65
N ASP A 149 15.23 -11.63 0.88
CA ASP A 149 16.59 -11.49 1.40
C ASP A 149 17.67 -11.50 0.31
N THR A 150 17.30 -11.93 -0.90
CA THR A 150 18.22 -12.02 -2.07
C THR A 150 17.51 -11.61 -3.36
N PRO A 151 18.28 -11.23 -4.42
CA PRO A 151 17.70 -10.93 -5.73
C PRO A 151 16.88 -12.09 -6.31
N ASP A 152 17.40 -13.33 -6.22
CA ASP A 152 16.72 -14.52 -6.74
C ASP A 152 15.39 -14.77 -6.01
N ASN A 153 15.36 -14.63 -4.68
CA ASN A 153 14.15 -14.73 -3.89
C ASN A 153 13.17 -13.59 -4.21
N TYR A 154 13.67 -12.38 -4.48
CA TYR A 154 12.83 -11.27 -4.90
C TYR A 154 12.12 -11.55 -6.23
N ILE A 155 12.85 -12.02 -7.24
CA ILE A 155 12.27 -12.44 -8.53
C ILE A 155 11.24 -13.56 -8.32
N LYS A 156 11.60 -14.57 -7.55
CA LYS A 156 10.74 -15.73 -7.30
C LYS A 156 9.43 -15.35 -6.60
N PHE A 157 9.50 -14.50 -5.57
CA PHE A 157 8.36 -14.22 -4.70
C PHE A 157 7.59 -12.97 -5.08
N CYS A 158 8.25 -11.94 -5.58
CA CYS A 158 7.63 -10.66 -5.92
C CYS A 158 7.31 -10.52 -7.41
N ARG A 159 7.99 -11.27 -8.29
CA ARG A 159 7.77 -11.26 -9.75
C ARG A 159 7.72 -9.83 -10.31
N PRO A 160 8.81 -9.06 -10.17
CA PRO A 160 8.84 -7.67 -10.57
C PRO A 160 8.83 -7.51 -12.09
N GLN A 161 8.14 -6.48 -12.56
CA GLN A 161 8.04 -6.13 -13.98
C GLN A 161 9.40 -5.69 -14.59
N PHE A 162 10.33 -5.18 -13.76
CA PHE A 162 11.60 -4.61 -14.21
C PHE A 162 12.79 -5.62 -14.20
N GLY A 163 12.53 -6.90 -13.96
CA GLY A 163 13.56 -7.95 -14.01
C GLY A 163 14.49 -8.00 -12.79
N ILE A 164 15.66 -8.64 -12.95
CA ILE A 164 16.56 -9.00 -11.85
C ILE A 164 17.16 -7.80 -11.11
N GLU A 165 17.42 -6.71 -11.83
CA GLU A 165 17.98 -5.48 -11.26
C GLU A 165 17.03 -4.76 -10.28
N THR A 166 15.76 -5.18 -10.23
CA THR A 166 14.75 -4.55 -9.39
C THR A 166 15.13 -4.60 -7.91
N TYR A 167 15.67 -5.72 -7.44
CA TYR A 167 16.08 -5.88 -6.04
C TYR A 167 17.12 -4.83 -5.62
N THR A 168 18.18 -4.70 -6.41
CA THR A 168 19.24 -3.70 -6.18
C THR A 168 18.69 -2.28 -6.18
N ASN A 169 17.76 -1.99 -7.10
CA ASN A 169 17.10 -0.68 -7.16
C ASN A 169 16.22 -0.43 -5.93
N VAL A 170 15.54 -1.44 -5.38
CA VAL A 170 14.76 -1.31 -4.14
C VAL A 170 15.69 -1.05 -2.95
N ILE A 171 16.83 -1.73 -2.85
CA ILE A 171 17.84 -1.46 -1.80
C ILE A 171 18.35 -0.02 -1.91
N GLU A 172 18.64 0.45 -3.10
CA GLU A 172 19.08 1.83 -3.30
C GLU A 172 17.97 2.85 -2.96
N PHE A 173 16.73 2.55 -3.32
CA PHE A 173 15.57 3.37 -2.93
C PHE A 173 15.42 3.45 -1.41
N ILE A 174 15.63 2.34 -0.68
CA ILE A 174 15.64 2.32 0.79
C ILE A 174 16.75 3.21 1.33
N LYS A 175 17.99 3.06 0.85
CA LYS A 175 19.14 3.87 1.29
C LYS A 175 18.92 5.36 1.08
N GLN A 176 18.32 5.75 -0.05
CA GLN A 176 17.97 7.13 -0.31
C GLN A 176 16.84 7.63 0.60
N SER A 177 15.82 6.78 0.84
CA SER A 177 14.72 7.13 1.72
C SER A 177 15.19 7.41 3.16
N ILE A 178 16.09 6.59 3.70
CA ILE A 178 16.63 6.75 5.07
C ILE A 178 17.33 8.10 5.27
N LYS A 179 17.93 8.66 4.22
CA LYS A 179 18.63 9.95 4.32
C LYS A 179 17.69 11.15 4.47
N TYR A 180 16.45 11.05 4.02
CA TYR A 180 15.58 12.22 3.83
C TYR A 180 14.18 12.08 4.42
N ILE A 181 13.70 10.85 4.65
CA ILE A 181 12.36 10.61 5.20
C ILE A 181 12.50 10.35 6.71
N PRO A 182 11.69 11.03 7.56
CA PRO A 182 11.84 10.98 9.02
C PRO A 182 11.77 9.56 9.60
N THR A 183 10.91 8.69 9.04
CA THR A 183 10.79 7.30 9.47
C THR A 183 10.74 6.39 8.25
N VAL A 184 11.69 5.46 8.16
CA VAL A 184 11.68 4.41 7.12
C VAL A 184 11.55 3.05 7.78
N GLU A 185 10.64 2.25 7.27
CA GLU A 185 10.32 0.91 7.74
C GLU A 185 10.41 -0.07 6.57
N ILE A 186 11.24 -1.09 6.69
CA ILE A 186 11.23 -2.24 5.77
C ILE A 186 10.20 -3.23 6.26
N THR A 187 9.30 -3.66 5.37
CA THR A 187 8.29 -4.64 5.72
C THR A 187 8.46 -5.94 4.93
N THR A 188 8.20 -7.06 5.60
CA THR A 188 8.28 -8.40 4.99
C THR A 188 7.06 -9.21 5.40
N VAL A 189 6.49 -9.98 4.47
CA VAL A 189 5.37 -10.90 4.77
C VAL A 189 5.94 -12.22 5.27
N ALA A 190 5.39 -12.74 6.37
CA ALA A 190 5.71 -14.05 6.93
C ALA A 190 5.13 -15.17 6.03
N SER A 191 5.72 -15.34 4.85
CA SER A 191 5.27 -16.31 3.85
C SER A 191 6.26 -17.46 3.71
N PRO A 192 5.81 -18.71 3.49
CA PRO A 192 6.71 -19.83 3.28
C PRO A 192 7.75 -19.57 2.21
N GLY A 193 9.01 -19.87 2.52
CA GLY A 193 10.15 -19.66 1.64
C GLY A 193 10.82 -18.28 1.73
N ILE A 194 10.24 -17.31 2.43
CA ILE A 194 10.88 -16.02 2.72
C ILE A 194 11.67 -16.16 4.02
N ASN A 195 12.96 -15.85 3.98
CA ASN A 195 13.81 -15.81 5.18
C ASN A 195 13.63 -14.47 5.89
N THR A 196 12.65 -14.42 6.81
CA THR A 196 12.29 -13.20 7.54
C THR A 196 13.40 -12.72 8.47
N GLN A 197 14.22 -13.63 8.99
CA GLN A 197 15.36 -13.30 9.85
C GLN A 197 16.42 -12.53 9.05
N LYS A 198 16.79 -13.01 7.86
CA LYS A 198 17.71 -12.27 6.98
C LYS A 198 17.15 -10.92 6.52
N CYS A 199 15.83 -10.83 6.31
CA CYS A 199 15.20 -9.53 6.00
C CYS A 199 15.30 -8.55 7.19
N LEU A 200 15.18 -9.02 8.42
CA LEU A 200 15.40 -8.24 9.63
C LEU A 200 16.87 -7.78 9.74
N GLU A 201 17.82 -8.70 9.55
CA GLU A 201 19.25 -8.38 9.59
C GLU A 201 19.62 -7.31 8.56
N LEU A 202 19.11 -7.44 7.33
CA LEU A 202 19.29 -6.44 6.28
C LEU A 202 18.65 -5.07 6.64
N ALA A 203 17.49 -5.06 7.28
CA ALA A 203 16.87 -3.82 7.73
C ALA A 203 17.73 -3.11 8.79
N ILE A 204 18.31 -3.87 9.74
CA ILE A 204 19.24 -3.35 10.76
C ILE A 204 20.51 -2.81 10.10
N GLU A 205 21.11 -3.56 9.17
CA GLU A 205 22.31 -3.13 8.43
C GLU A 205 22.09 -1.83 7.67
N LEU A 206 20.90 -1.67 7.05
CA LEU A 206 20.53 -0.46 6.33
C LEU A 206 20.16 0.71 7.26
N GLY A 207 19.93 0.47 8.56
CA GLY A 207 19.50 1.49 9.51
C GLY A 207 18.01 1.84 9.43
N ALA A 208 17.18 0.92 8.95
CA ALA A 208 15.73 1.08 8.88
C ALA A 208 15.03 0.32 10.01
N ASN A 209 13.83 0.75 10.38
CA ASN A 209 12.93 -0.05 11.19
C ASN A 209 12.49 -1.31 10.42
N PHE A 210 12.11 -2.36 11.14
CA PHE A 210 11.60 -3.58 10.54
C PHE A 210 10.20 -3.91 11.06
N ARG A 211 9.32 -4.34 10.16
CA ARG A 211 8.00 -4.86 10.54
C ARG A 211 7.67 -6.14 9.76
N LEU A 212 7.49 -7.23 10.50
CA LEU A 212 6.95 -8.46 9.97
C LEU A 212 5.43 -8.33 9.82
N ARG A 213 4.91 -8.67 8.64
CA ARG A 213 3.47 -8.70 8.35
C ARG A 213 3.00 -10.15 8.27
N GLU A 214 1.84 -10.42 8.83
CA GLU A 214 1.21 -11.73 8.69
C GLU A 214 0.82 -12.01 7.23
N LEU A 215 0.97 -13.28 6.84
CA LEU A 215 0.43 -13.77 5.58
C LEU A 215 -1.10 -13.82 5.68
N ILE A 216 -1.78 -13.15 4.78
CA ILE A 216 -3.22 -13.32 4.62
C ILE A 216 -3.45 -14.51 3.70
N PRO A 217 -3.93 -15.64 4.25
CA PRO A 217 -4.13 -16.84 3.45
C PRO A 217 -5.21 -16.61 2.39
N PRO A 218 -5.11 -17.27 1.21
CA PRO A 218 -6.22 -17.32 0.26
C PRO A 218 -7.47 -17.81 1.01
N ARG A 219 -8.57 -17.09 0.89
CA ARG A 219 -9.84 -17.64 1.37
C ARG A 219 -10.15 -18.85 0.52
N HIS A 220 -9.94 -20.05 1.06
CA HIS A 220 -10.55 -21.24 0.49
C HIS A 220 -12.05 -20.95 0.36
N LYS A 221 -12.62 -21.26 -0.81
CA LYS A 221 -14.06 -21.27 -0.98
C LYS A 221 -14.61 -22.13 0.15
N LEU A 222 -15.06 -21.50 1.23
CA LEU A 222 -15.85 -22.18 2.24
C LEU A 222 -17.08 -22.67 1.49
N ASN A 223 -17.20 -23.98 1.43
CA ASN A 223 -18.23 -24.77 0.80
C ASN A 223 -19.56 -24.03 0.70
N GLN A 224 -20.00 -23.84 -0.55
CA GLN A 224 -21.41 -23.77 -0.84
C GLN A 224 -21.96 -25.19 -0.55
N ASN A 225 -22.51 -25.39 0.62
CA ASN A 225 -23.50 -26.39 0.94
C ASN A 225 -24.73 -25.69 1.46
#